data_9c3a0347b7a42622dabcb17ea30b0c6e
#
_entry.id   9c3a0347b7a42622dabcb17ea30b0c6e
#
_cell.length_a   1.000
_cell.length_b   1.000
_cell.length_c   1.000
_cell.angle_alpha   90.00
_cell.angle_beta   90.00
_cell.angle_gamma   90.00
#
_symmetry.space_group_name_H-M   'P 1'
#
loop_
_entity.id
_entity.type
_entity.pdbx_description
1 polymer ?
#
loop_
_entity_poly.entity_id
_entity_poly.type
_entity_poly.pdbx_seq_one_letter_code
_entity_poly.pdbx_strand_id
1 'polypeptide(L)'
;MSVFITLLAALFVFSAVIAIHEFGHFAVAKLCGIRVNEFSIGMGPALWKTVRKGTQYTLRALPVGGYVALEGEESPESQQVEAARDRREEAAPAPMPPEEGIGIPLNEAPVWQRMLVMVAGAVMNFVLGFVVLLILLTAQSSPLTSKVIYAVEDGALCGQTGLQAGDEIVAVNGRRCFVANDIIYELVRTEQYRADFTVLRDGQTVELPDVQFDTWTDEAGQVHMSLGFTVYGLAKTPRNVLREAGNSMLYYGRIIFTSLADLLRGRESINNLSGPVGIVTAIGQAASYGWQDLLQMLALITINLGILNLLPFPALDGGKVVFLAIEGITGHAVPEKLQGSLTVAAFALLFGLIIFATYNDIIRLITGAV
;
A
#
# COMPACT_ATOMS: atom_id res chain seq x y z
N MET A 1 16.42 15.37 -12.57
CA MET A 1 15.04 15.88 -12.84
C MET A 1 14.82 17.17 -12.07
N SER A 2 13.97 18.10 -12.53
CA SER A 2 13.69 19.31 -11.76
C SER A 2 12.91 18.97 -10.49
N VAL A 3 13.23 19.63 -9.38
CA VAL A 3 12.51 19.50 -8.09
C VAL A 3 11.00 19.67 -8.28
N PHE A 4 10.62 20.53 -9.21
CA PHE A 4 9.22 20.78 -9.55
C PHE A 4 8.48 19.51 -10.06
N ILE A 5 9.08 18.72 -10.95
CA ILE A 5 8.47 17.48 -11.47
C ILE A 5 8.38 16.43 -10.37
N THR A 6 9.40 16.32 -9.52
CA THR A 6 9.38 15.44 -8.34
C THR A 6 8.21 15.77 -7.42
N LEU A 7 8.03 17.04 -7.09
CA LEU A 7 6.93 17.48 -6.23
C LEU A 7 5.57 17.25 -6.87
N LEU A 8 5.40 17.48 -8.18
CA LEU A 8 4.15 17.18 -8.89
C LEU A 8 3.83 15.69 -8.92
N ALA A 9 4.84 14.84 -9.17
CA ALA A 9 4.67 13.38 -9.15
C ALA A 9 4.28 12.89 -7.75
N ALA A 10 4.96 13.35 -6.71
CA ALA A 10 4.63 13.01 -5.33
C ALA A 10 3.22 13.49 -4.95
N LEU A 11 2.87 14.72 -5.33
CA LEU A 11 1.53 15.27 -5.13
C LEU A 11 0.46 14.41 -5.80
N PHE A 12 0.68 14.01 -7.05
CA PHE A 12 -0.23 13.12 -7.78
C PHE A 12 -0.41 11.79 -7.05
N VAL A 13 0.69 11.12 -6.69
CA VAL A 13 0.66 9.82 -6.02
C VAL A 13 -0.07 9.90 -4.69
N PHE A 14 0.31 10.82 -3.80
CA PHE A 14 -0.33 10.96 -2.49
C PHE A 14 -1.80 11.35 -2.61
N SER A 15 -2.14 12.29 -3.51
CA SER A 15 -3.53 12.68 -3.71
C SER A 15 -4.39 11.53 -4.20
N ALA A 16 -3.90 10.73 -5.16
CA ALA A 16 -4.62 9.58 -5.69
C ALA A 16 -4.87 8.52 -4.59
N VAL A 17 -3.82 8.18 -3.82
CA VAL A 17 -3.88 7.14 -2.79
C VAL A 17 -4.82 7.55 -1.65
N ILE A 18 -4.73 8.80 -1.17
CA ILE A 18 -5.57 9.27 -0.07
C ILE A 18 -7.01 9.48 -0.54
N ALA A 19 -7.22 10.10 -1.70
CA ALA A 19 -8.57 10.34 -2.20
C ALA A 19 -9.36 9.04 -2.41
N ILE A 20 -8.72 7.97 -2.92
CA ILE A 20 -9.40 6.69 -3.10
C ILE A 20 -9.67 5.98 -1.77
N HIS A 21 -8.78 6.12 -0.80
CA HIS A 21 -8.96 5.62 0.56
C HIS A 21 -10.18 6.27 1.21
N GLU A 22 -10.23 7.60 1.26
CA GLU A 22 -11.37 8.36 1.80
C GLU A 22 -12.67 8.07 1.05
N PHE A 23 -12.58 7.91 -0.27
CA PHE A 23 -13.73 7.50 -1.07
C PHE A 23 -14.28 6.14 -0.65
N GLY A 24 -13.44 5.21 -0.19
CA GLY A 24 -13.86 3.93 0.37
C GLY A 24 -14.77 4.09 1.57
N HIS A 25 -14.34 4.85 2.57
CA HIS A 25 -15.14 5.15 3.76
C HIS A 25 -16.46 5.84 3.39
N PHE A 26 -16.39 6.88 2.54
CA PHE A 26 -17.54 7.61 2.05
C PHE A 26 -18.56 6.69 1.36
N ALA A 27 -18.11 5.89 0.39
CA ALA A 27 -18.99 5.05 -0.42
C ALA A 27 -19.73 4.02 0.43
N VAL A 28 -19.00 3.32 1.32
CA VAL A 28 -19.58 2.28 2.19
C VAL A 28 -20.47 2.90 3.27
N ALA A 29 -20.11 4.05 3.85
CA ALA A 29 -20.98 4.76 4.79
C ALA A 29 -22.33 5.12 4.14
N LYS A 30 -22.31 5.67 2.90
CA LYS A 30 -23.53 5.96 2.14
C LYS A 30 -24.34 4.70 1.82
N LEU A 31 -23.70 3.60 1.45
CA LEU A 31 -24.37 2.32 1.18
C LEU A 31 -25.01 1.72 2.44
N CYS A 32 -24.38 1.90 3.60
CA CYS A 32 -24.91 1.46 4.89
C CYS A 32 -25.96 2.42 5.48
N GLY A 33 -26.30 3.53 4.82
CA GLY A 33 -27.23 4.52 5.35
C GLY A 33 -26.67 5.31 6.53
N ILE A 34 -25.34 5.41 6.66
CA ILE A 34 -24.67 6.21 7.68
C ILE A 34 -24.54 7.65 7.17
N ARG A 35 -24.76 8.60 8.09
CA ARG A 35 -24.73 10.02 7.77
C ARG A 35 -23.29 10.49 7.58
N VAL A 36 -23.05 11.13 6.42
CA VAL A 36 -21.76 11.74 6.08
C VAL A 36 -21.94 13.24 6.06
N ASN A 37 -21.30 13.95 6.96
CA ASN A 37 -21.40 15.40 7.09
C ASN A 37 -20.55 16.11 6.02
N GLU A 38 -19.30 15.68 5.82
CA GLU A 38 -18.41 16.23 4.79
C GLU A 38 -17.57 15.15 4.13
N PHE A 39 -17.41 15.26 2.82
CA PHE A 39 -16.39 14.57 2.02
C PHE A 39 -15.46 15.62 1.43
N SER A 40 -14.20 15.62 1.85
CA SER A 40 -13.22 16.63 1.47
C SER A 40 -12.03 16.00 0.76
N ILE A 41 -11.69 16.56 -0.41
CA ILE A 41 -10.44 16.25 -1.13
C ILE A 41 -9.48 17.41 -0.91
N GLY A 42 -8.26 17.08 -0.41
CA GLY A 42 -7.23 18.05 -0.08
C GLY A 42 -7.34 18.60 1.34
N MET A 43 -6.43 19.48 1.67
CA MET A 43 -6.30 20.17 2.96
C MET A 43 -6.26 21.70 2.78
N GLY A 44 -6.39 22.45 3.89
CA GLY A 44 -6.32 23.92 3.91
C GLY A 44 -7.66 24.59 3.55
N PRO A 45 -7.63 25.85 3.08
CA PRO A 45 -8.84 26.61 2.78
C PRO A 45 -9.62 26.00 1.62
N ALA A 46 -10.95 26.03 1.72
CA ALA A 46 -11.82 25.49 0.68
C ALA A 46 -11.85 26.41 -0.53
N LEU A 47 -11.56 25.85 -1.71
CA LEU A 47 -11.69 26.51 -3.00
C LEU A 47 -13.12 26.41 -3.56
N TRP A 48 -13.75 25.26 -3.32
CA TRP A 48 -15.09 24.98 -3.79
C TRP A 48 -15.86 24.16 -2.77
N LYS A 49 -17.15 24.48 -2.56
CA LYS A 49 -18.05 23.78 -1.67
C LYS A 49 -19.41 23.62 -2.33
N THR A 50 -20.01 22.46 -2.16
CA THR A 50 -21.42 22.23 -2.50
C THR A 50 -22.05 21.29 -1.50
N VAL A 51 -23.34 21.45 -1.25
CA VAL A 51 -24.10 20.54 -0.38
C VAL A 51 -25.10 19.78 -1.25
N ARG A 52 -25.10 18.46 -1.14
CA ARG A 52 -26.03 17.61 -1.87
C ARG A 52 -26.48 16.46 -0.99
N LYS A 53 -27.78 16.28 -0.82
CA LYS A 53 -28.38 15.23 0.02
C LYS A 53 -27.79 15.21 1.45
N GLY A 54 -27.65 16.39 2.07
CA GLY A 54 -27.14 16.53 3.43
C GLY A 54 -25.64 16.30 3.61
N THR A 55 -24.87 16.05 2.55
CA THR A 55 -23.41 15.93 2.58
C THR A 55 -22.77 17.15 1.94
N GLN A 56 -21.80 17.76 2.62
CA GLN A 56 -20.96 18.81 2.06
C GLN A 56 -19.81 18.17 1.29
N TYR A 57 -19.64 18.53 0.03
CA TYR A 57 -18.48 18.16 -0.79
C TYR A 57 -17.54 19.36 -0.87
N THR A 58 -16.30 19.17 -0.52
CA THR A 58 -15.31 20.26 -0.45
C THR A 58 -14.07 19.91 -1.25
N LEU A 59 -13.64 20.83 -2.12
CA LEU A 59 -12.32 20.79 -2.74
C LEU A 59 -11.44 21.86 -2.08
N ARG A 60 -10.27 21.48 -1.58
CA ARG A 60 -9.38 22.35 -0.82
C ARG A 60 -8.12 22.70 -1.60
N ALA A 61 -7.46 23.78 -1.17
CA ALA A 61 -6.35 24.40 -1.93
C ALA A 61 -5.09 23.53 -2.02
N LEU A 62 -4.79 22.76 -0.98
CA LEU A 62 -3.65 21.84 -0.97
C LEU A 62 -4.14 20.46 -1.37
N PRO A 63 -3.79 19.94 -2.55
CA PRO A 63 -4.24 18.64 -3.02
C PRO A 63 -3.47 17.48 -2.34
N VAL A 64 -3.17 17.61 -1.07
CA VAL A 64 -2.57 16.57 -0.21
C VAL A 64 -3.57 16.25 0.88
N GLY A 65 -3.87 14.96 1.03
CA GLY A 65 -4.83 14.53 2.04
C GLY A 65 -6.27 14.60 1.57
N GLY A 66 -7.14 14.37 2.50
CA GLY A 66 -8.58 14.36 2.39
C GLY A 66 -9.15 13.85 3.68
N TYR A 67 -10.46 13.91 3.85
CA TYR A 67 -11.15 13.28 4.97
C TYR A 67 -12.63 13.07 4.68
N VAL A 68 -13.19 12.14 5.41
CA VAL A 68 -14.62 11.92 5.50
C VAL A 68 -15.06 12.20 6.94
N ALA A 69 -15.91 13.19 7.15
CA ALA A 69 -16.51 13.43 8.46
C ALA A 69 -17.83 12.65 8.56
N LEU A 70 -17.81 11.60 9.34
CA LEU A 70 -18.97 10.79 9.66
C LEU A 70 -19.62 11.33 10.93
N GLU A 71 -20.93 11.49 10.95
CA GLU A 71 -21.63 11.91 12.17
C GLU A 71 -21.53 10.83 13.24
N GLY A 72 -21.20 11.24 14.48
CA GLY A 72 -21.00 10.31 15.60
C GLY A 72 -19.66 9.56 15.55
N GLU A 73 -18.70 10.02 14.72
CA GLU A 73 -17.34 9.54 14.76
C GLU A 73 -16.48 10.43 15.67
N GLU A 74 -15.70 9.82 16.55
CA GLU A 74 -14.79 10.52 17.49
C GLU A 74 -13.48 10.99 16.82
N SER A 75 -13.51 11.37 15.53
CA SER A 75 -12.33 11.94 14.88
C SER A 75 -12.21 13.44 15.13
N PRO A 76 -10.99 14.01 15.19
CA PRO A 76 -10.80 15.45 15.33
C PRO A 76 -11.47 16.25 14.19
N GLU A 77 -11.49 15.68 12.99
CA GLU A 77 -12.10 16.27 11.80
C GLU A 77 -13.62 16.30 11.92
N SER A 78 -14.23 15.19 12.33
CA SER A 78 -15.69 15.08 12.56
C SER A 78 -16.14 16.04 13.66
N GLN A 79 -15.41 16.09 14.78
CA GLN A 79 -15.71 17.02 15.89
C GLN A 79 -15.59 18.49 15.47
N GLN A 80 -14.61 18.87 14.64
CA GLN A 80 -14.48 20.23 14.11
C GLN A 80 -15.62 20.61 13.18
N VAL A 81 -16.07 19.67 12.34
CA VAL A 81 -17.20 19.89 11.43
C VAL A 81 -18.50 20.03 12.20
N GLU A 82 -18.74 19.19 13.20
CA GLU A 82 -19.88 19.26 14.09
C GLU A 82 -19.92 20.58 14.88
N ALA A 83 -18.80 20.95 15.53
CA ALA A 83 -18.69 22.21 16.28
C ALA A 83 -18.84 23.45 15.39
N ALA A 84 -18.43 23.40 14.12
CA ALA A 84 -18.63 24.48 13.16
C ALA A 84 -20.10 24.58 12.70
N ARG A 85 -20.79 23.44 12.65
CA ARG A 85 -22.24 23.38 12.35
C ARG A 85 -23.05 23.95 13.48
N ASP A 86 -22.80 23.52 14.71
CA ASP A 86 -23.50 24.01 15.92
C ASP A 86 -23.39 25.54 16.09
N ARG A 87 -22.17 26.10 15.88
CA ARG A 87 -21.95 27.55 15.93
C ARG A 87 -22.72 28.32 14.85
N ARG A 88 -23.01 27.71 13.70
CA ARG A 88 -23.80 28.33 12.63
C ARG A 88 -25.27 28.27 12.94
N GLU A 89 -25.75 27.20 13.56
CA GLU A 89 -27.14 27.06 14.00
C GLU A 89 -27.47 28.04 15.14
N GLU A 90 -26.53 28.31 16.05
CA GLU A 90 -26.66 29.32 17.09
C GLU A 90 -26.63 30.78 16.58
N ALA A 91 -25.96 31.07 15.46
CA ALA A 91 -25.73 32.43 14.96
C ALA A 91 -26.73 32.92 13.91
N ALA A 92 -27.68 32.11 13.43
CA ALA A 92 -28.63 32.46 12.38
C ALA A 92 -30.04 32.63 12.92
N PRO A 93 -30.78 33.74 12.56
CA PRO A 93 -32.21 33.76 12.74
C PRO A 93 -32.83 32.76 11.76
N ALA A 94 -33.43 31.70 12.29
CA ALA A 94 -34.12 30.59 11.63
C ALA A 94 -34.16 30.64 10.07
N PRO A 95 -33.17 30.12 9.36
CA PRO A 95 -33.40 29.70 7.99
C PRO A 95 -33.92 28.26 8.02
N MET A 96 -34.59 27.86 6.93
CA MET A 96 -35.14 26.52 6.74
C MET A 96 -34.23 25.46 7.36
N PRO A 97 -34.80 24.42 8.02
CA PRO A 97 -34.00 23.35 8.60
C PRO A 97 -33.02 22.88 7.53
N PRO A 98 -31.71 22.77 7.83
CA PRO A 98 -30.78 22.15 6.91
C PRO A 98 -31.40 20.81 6.53
N GLU A 99 -31.44 20.47 5.25
CA GLU A 99 -31.91 19.14 4.84
C GLU A 99 -31.21 18.14 5.78
N GLU A 100 -31.98 17.56 6.70
CA GLU A 100 -31.45 16.60 7.68
C GLU A 100 -30.70 15.57 6.89
N GLY A 101 -29.41 15.44 7.14
CA GLY A 101 -28.57 14.50 6.40
C GLY A 101 -29.23 13.13 6.46
N ILE A 102 -29.47 12.53 5.31
CA ILE A 102 -30.13 11.22 5.22
C ILE A 102 -29.21 10.18 5.85
N GLY A 103 -29.67 9.49 6.89
CA GLY A 103 -28.94 8.40 7.52
C GLY A 103 -28.88 8.49 9.05
N ILE A 104 -28.29 7.47 9.66
CA ILE A 104 -28.07 7.39 11.11
C ILE A 104 -26.63 7.78 11.45
N PRO A 105 -26.32 8.28 12.65
CA PRO A 105 -24.96 8.46 13.12
C PRO A 105 -24.17 7.15 13.13
N LEU A 106 -22.84 7.22 12.94
CA LEU A 106 -21.99 6.05 12.90
C LEU A 106 -22.04 5.24 14.21
N ASN A 107 -22.05 5.90 15.35
CA ASN A 107 -22.12 5.28 16.68
C ASN A 107 -23.45 4.54 16.95
N GLU A 108 -24.53 4.89 16.26
CA GLU A 108 -25.82 4.21 16.33
C GLU A 108 -25.94 3.05 15.34
N ALA A 109 -25.03 2.97 14.36
CA ALA A 109 -25.03 1.91 13.37
C ALA A 109 -24.61 0.56 13.98
N PRO A 110 -25.12 -0.58 13.47
CA PRO A 110 -24.69 -1.90 13.88
C PRO A 110 -23.19 -2.09 13.75
N VAL A 111 -22.56 -2.81 14.69
CA VAL A 111 -21.09 -3.00 14.74
C VAL A 111 -20.52 -3.47 13.40
N TRP A 112 -21.17 -4.42 12.71
CA TRP A 112 -20.70 -4.92 11.42
C TRP A 112 -20.67 -3.84 10.31
N GLN A 113 -21.63 -2.89 10.32
CA GLN A 113 -21.62 -1.78 9.36
C GLN A 113 -20.47 -0.82 9.66
N ARG A 114 -20.27 -0.49 10.94
CA ARG A 114 -19.10 0.30 11.38
C ARG A 114 -17.78 -0.34 10.97
N MET A 115 -17.64 -1.65 11.16
CA MET A 115 -16.45 -2.40 10.71
C MET A 115 -16.27 -2.33 9.20
N LEU A 116 -17.34 -2.51 8.41
CA LEU A 116 -17.26 -2.40 6.95
C LEU A 116 -16.79 -1.02 6.50
N VAL A 117 -17.29 0.05 7.14
CA VAL A 117 -16.85 1.42 6.83
C VAL A 117 -15.36 1.57 7.13
N MET A 118 -14.87 1.10 8.29
CA MET A 118 -13.43 1.22 8.63
C MET A 118 -12.53 0.44 7.68
N VAL A 119 -12.93 -0.76 7.23
CA VAL A 119 -12.14 -1.58 6.30
C VAL A 119 -12.18 -1.03 4.87
N ALA A 120 -13.22 -0.28 4.51
CA ALA A 120 -13.48 0.15 3.14
C ALA A 120 -12.37 1.02 2.54
N GLY A 121 -11.73 1.88 3.34
CA GLY A 121 -10.59 2.69 2.89
C GLY A 121 -9.43 1.83 2.41
N ALA A 122 -9.03 0.84 3.20
CA ALA A 122 -7.98 -0.10 2.84
C ALA A 122 -8.36 -0.96 1.61
N VAL A 123 -9.60 -1.44 1.53
CA VAL A 123 -10.10 -2.20 0.37
C VAL A 123 -10.00 -1.36 -0.90
N MET A 124 -10.36 -0.09 -0.87
CA MET A 124 -10.27 0.79 -2.04
C MET A 124 -8.81 1.05 -2.47
N ASN A 125 -7.87 1.06 -1.55
CA ASN A 125 -6.45 1.09 -1.88
C ASN A 125 -6.00 -0.19 -2.61
N PHE A 126 -6.47 -1.37 -2.19
CA PHE A 126 -6.22 -2.61 -2.96
C PHE A 126 -6.87 -2.58 -4.34
N VAL A 127 -8.08 -2.05 -4.46
CA VAL A 127 -8.74 -1.87 -5.76
C VAL A 127 -7.93 -0.94 -6.67
N LEU A 128 -7.46 0.20 -6.15
CA LEU A 128 -6.59 1.12 -6.91
C LEU A 128 -5.31 0.41 -7.35
N GLY A 129 -4.61 -0.27 -6.45
CA GLY A 129 -3.39 -1.03 -6.76
C GLY A 129 -3.62 -2.06 -7.85
N PHE A 130 -4.71 -2.82 -7.76
CA PHE A 130 -5.08 -3.81 -8.75
C PHE A 130 -5.36 -3.20 -10.13
N VAL A 131 -6.12 -2.11 -10.18
CA VAL A 131 -6.41 -1.39 -11.43
C VAL A 131 -5.14 -0.82 -12.06
N VAL A 132 -4.26 -0.23 -11.27
CA VAL A 132 -2.97 0.29 -11.74
C VAL A 132 -2.11 -0.85 -12.30
N LEU A 133 -2.04 -2.00 -11.63
CA LEU A 133 -1.32 -3.18 -12.14
C LEU A 133 -1.92 -3.69 -13.45
N LEU A 134 -3.25 -3.72 -13.60
CA LEU A 134 -3.89 -4.07 -14.86
C LEU A 134 -3.49 -3.12 -16.00
N ILE A 135 -3.47 -1.81 -15.72
CA ILE A 135 -3.04 -0.80 -16.70
C ILE A 135 -1.58 -1.04 -17.11
N LEU A 136 -0.68 -1.25 -16.12
CA LEU A 136 0.73 -1.49 -16.39
C LEU A 136 0.95 -2.73 -17.27
N LEU A 137 0.37 -3.87 -16.86
CA LEU A 137 0.53 -5.14 -17.57
C LEU A 137 -0.06 -5.12 -18.99
N THR A 138 -1.11 -4.34 -19.21
CA THR A 138 -1.70 -4.18 -20.56
C THR A 138 -0.89 -3.21 -21.41
N ALA A 139 -0.38 -2.13 -20.83
CA ALA A 139 0.28 -1.05 -21.56
C ALA A 139 1.76 -1.32 -21.88
N GLN A 140 2.46 -2.18 -21.12
CA GLN A 140 3.85 -2.54 -21.44
C GLN A 140 3.94 -3.16 -22.85
N SER A 141 5.02 -2.91 -23.59
CA SER A 141 5.20 -3.44 -24.95
C SER A 141 5.67 -4.89 -24.97
N SER A 142 6.42 -5.32 -23.93
CA SER A 142 6.95 -6.69 -23.81
C SER A 142 5.85 -7.69 -23.38
N PRO A 143 6.00 -8.99 -23.71
CA PRO A 143 5.18 -10.06 -23.11
C PRO A 143 5.23 -10.05 -21.58
N LEU A 144 4.25 -10.68 -20.94
CA LEU A 144 4.31 -10.92 -19.49
C LEU A 144 5.43 -11.93 -19.19
N THR A 145 6.15 -11.76 -18.09
CA THR A 145 7.22 -12.65 -17.69
C THR A 145 6.64 -13.89 -17.00
N SER A 146 6.99 -15.09 -17.49
CA SER A 146 6.58 -16.34 -16.84
C SER A 146 7.58 -16.78 -15.79
N LYS A 147 7.24 -17.85 -15.08
CA LYS A 147 8.15 -18.56 -14.17
C LYS A 147 8.74 -19.82 -14.80
N VAL A 148 8.49 -20.04 -16.09
CA VAL A 148 8.99 -21.22 -16.82
C VAL A 148 10.31 -20.87 -17.47
N ILE A 149 11.33 -21.65 -17.22
CA ILE A 149 12.67 -21.49 -17.80
C ILE A 149 12.61 -21.77 -19.30
N TYR A 150 13.03 -20.78 -20.10
CA TYR A 150 13.14 -20.92 -21.56
C TYR A 150 14.47 -21.58 -21.94
N ALA A 151 15.56 -21.07 -21.41
CA ALA A 151 16.90 -21.58 -21.67
C ALA A 151 17.79 -21.36 -20.45
N VAL A 152 18.72 -22.27 -20.25
CA VAL A 152 19.84 -22.15 -19.32
C VAL A 152 21.10 -21.90 -20.15
N GLU A 153 21.91 -20.95 -19.74
CA GLU A 153 23.16 -20.58 -20.42
C GLU A 153 24.16 -21.73 -20.39
N ASP A 154 24.88 -21.91 -21.49
CA ASP A 154 25.89 -22.97 -21.57
C ASP A 154 26.99 -22.79 -20.52
N GLY A 155 27.17 -23.79 -19.67
CA GLY A 155 28.16 -23.76 -18.62
C GLY A 155 27.72 -23.06 -17.32
N ALA A 156 26.52 -22.48 -17.24
CA ALA A 156 26.02 -21.85 -16.03
C ALA A 156 25.89 -22.82 -14.86
N LEU A 157 26.32 -22.40 -13.66
CA LEU A 157 26.29 -23.24 -12.45
C LEU A 157 24.87 -23.69 -12.10
N CYS A 158 23.89 -22.85 -12.32
CA CYS A 158 22.48 -23.20 -12.05
C CYS A 158 22.01 -24.40 -12.90
N GLY A 159 22.47 -24.53 -14.14
CA GLY A 159 22.21 -25.69 -15.00
C GLY A 159 22.97 -26.93 -14.56
N GLN A 160 24.23 -26.77 -14.17
CA GLN A 160 25.05 -27.89 -13.67
C GLN A 160 24.51 -28.44 -12.33
N THR A 161 23.84 -27.58 -11.53
CA THR A 161 23.28 -27.93 -10.24
C THR A 161 21.79 -28.27 -10.28
N GLY A 162 21.19 -28.39 -11.48
CA GLY A 162 19.93 -29.09 -11.65
C GLY A 162 18.80 -28.36 -12.37
N LEU A 163 18.86 -27.04 -12.57
CA LEU A 163 17.85 -26.31 -13.34
C LEU A 163 17.91 -26.65 -14.83
N GLN A 164 16.76 -26.79 -15.47
CA GLN A 164 16.65 -27.17 -16.90
C GLN A 164 15.62 -26.31 -17.62
N ALA A 165 15.77 -26.20 -18.94
CA ALA A 165 14.74 -25.60 -19.77
C ALA A 165 13.43 -26.41 -19.65
N GLY A 166 12.31 -25.70 -19.54
CA GLY A 166 10.99 -26.27 -19.32
C GLY A 166 10.57 -26.35 -17.84
N ASP A 167 11.46 -26.17 -16.87
CA ASP A 167 11.09 -26.12 -15.45
C ASP A 167 10.21 -24.91 -15.14
N GLU A 168 9.05 -25.13 -14.52
CA GLU A 168 8.29 -24.04 -13.92
C GLU A 168 8.73 -23.89 -12.45
N ILE A 169 9.32 -22.73 -12.10
CA ILE A 169 9.74 -22.43 -10.73
C ILE A 169 8.52 -22.19 -9.86
N VAL A 170 8.30 -23.07 -8.89
CA VAL A 170 7.15 -23.03 -7.96
C VAL A 170 7.52 -22.33 -6.66
N ALA A 171 8.72 -22.64 -6.12
CA ALA A 171 9.22 -22.06 -4.89
C ALA A 171 10.76 -21.90 -4.91
N VAL A 172 11.27 -20.94 -4.14
CA VAL A 172 12.67 -20.73 -3.85
C VAL A 172 12.83 -20.68 -2.32
N ASN A 173 13.78 -21.44 -1.78
CA ASN A 173 14.00 -21.57 -0.33
C ASN A 173 12.71 -21.91 0.45
N GLY A 174 11.88 -22.81 -0.10
CA GLY A 174 10.61 -23.20 0.47
C GLY A 174 9.50 -22.13 0.39
N ARG A 175 9.76 -20.95 -0.20
CA ARG A 175 8.79 -19.87 -0.36
C ARG A 175 8.20 -19.90 -1.76
N ARG A 176 6.88 -20.00 -1.84
CA ARG A 176 6.15 -20.04 -3.11
C ARG A 176 6.36 -18.76 -3.92
N CYS A 177 6.67 -18.90 -5.21
CA CYS A 177 6.76 -17.81 -6.17
C CYS A 177 5.41 -17.61 -6.89
N PHE A 178 4.83 -16.42 -6.79
CA PHE A 178 3.59 -16.04 -7.48
C PHE A 178 3.89 -15.49 -8.86
N VAL A 179 4.89 -14.63 -8.97
CA VAL A 179 5.37 -13.98 -10.20
C VAL A 179 6.88 -14.20 -10.38
N ALA A 180 7.42 -13.90 -11.55
CA ALA A 180 8.86 -14.03 -11.81
C ALA A 180 9.71 -13.17 -10.86
N ASN A 181 9.23 -11.99 -10.48
CA ASN A 181 9.92 -11.11 -9.53
C ASN A 181 10.10 -11.73 -8.13
N ASP A 182 9.23 -12.69 -7.74
CA ASP A 182 9.42 -13.43 -6.50
C ASP A 182 10.73 -14.23 -6.50
N ILE A 183 11.09 -14.79 -7.65
CA ILE A 183 12.32 -15.58 -7.81
C ILE A 183 13.53 -14.67 -7.53
N ILE A 184 13.55 -13.49 -8.18
CA ILE A 184 14.64 -12.53 -7.99
C ILE A 184 14.68 -12.04 -6.53
N TYR A 185 13.52 -11.72 -5.95
CA TYR A 185 13.42 -11.27 -4.57
C TYR A 185 13.97 -12.28 -3.58
N GLU A 186 13.66 -13.57 -3.73
CA GLU A 186 14.18 -14.61 -2.85
C GLU A 186 15.67 -14.85 -3.10
N LEU A 187 16.14 -14.79 -4.36
CA LEU A 187 17.55 -14.98 -4.69
C LEU A 187 18.45 -13.86 -4.13
N VAL A 188 18.02 -12.60 -4.21
CA VAL A 188 18.77 -11.47 -3.62
C VAL A 188 18.92 -11.59 -2.10
N ARG A 189 18.02 -12.32 -1.45
CA ARG A 189 18.03 -12.55 0.01
C ARG A 189 18.82 -13.80 0.41
N THR A 190 19.37 -14.54 -0.54
CA THR A 190 20.17 -15.75 -0.24
C THR A 190 21.57 -15.37 0.17
N GLU A 191 22.14 -16.16 1.07
CA GLU A 191 23.55 -16.12 1.40
C GLU A 191 24.33 -16.99 0.41
N GLN A 192 25.56 -16.61 0.08
CA GLN A 192 26.52 -17.40 -0.71
C GLN A 192 26.06 -17.75 -2.14
N TYR A 193 25.08 -17.01 -2.73
CA TYR A 193 24.61 -17.21 -4.11
C TYR A 193 24.11 -18.64 -4.38
N ARG A 194 23.42 -19.23 -3.41
CA ARG A 194 22.84 -20.57 -3.46
C ARG A 194 21.42 -20.56 -2.97
N ALA A 195 20.57 -21.40 -3.56
CA ALA A 195 19.16 -21.50 -3.14
C ALA A 195 18.59 -22.89 -3.43
N ASP A 196 17.64 -23.31 -2.61
CA ASP A 196 16.84 -24.50 -2.87
C ASP A 196 15.67 -24.15 -3.79
N PHE A 197 15.49 -24.92 -4.86
CA PHE A 197 14.38 -24.72 -5.79
C PHE A 197 13.38 -25.87 -5.70
N THR A 198 12.11 -25.52 -5.77
CA THR A 198 11.04 -26.47 -6.08
C THR A 198 10.50 -26.11 -7.47
N VAL A 199 10.63 -27.04 -8.41
CA VAL A 199 10.18 -26.84 -9.79
C VAL A 199 9.13 -27.88 -10.17
N LEU A 200 8.28 -27.53 -11.13
CA LEU A 200 7.40 -28.47 -11.82
C LEU A 200 8.06 -28.83 -13.15
N ARG A 201 8.51 -30.07 -13.29
CA ARG A 201 9.17 -30.64 -14.47
C ARG A 201 8.31 -31.79 -15.00
N ASP A 202 7.87 -31.70 -16.26
CA ASP A 202 7.01 -32.72 -16.89
C ASP A 202 5.77 -33.11 -16.04
N GLY A 203 5.21 -32.13 -15.33
CA GLY A 203 4.04 -32.32 -14.47
C GLY A 203 4.33 -32.92 -13.09
N GLN A 204 5.60 -33.18 -12.77
CA GLN A 204 6.04 -33.67 -11.46
C GLN A 204 6.79 -32.61 -10.67
N THR A 205 6.53 -32.55 -9.37
CA THR A 205 7.28 -31.65 -8.48
C THR A 205 8.65 -32.25 -8.20
N VAL A 206 9.71 -31.49 -8.49
CA VAL A 206 11.11 -31.86 -8.26
C VAL A 206 11.73 -30.85 -7.31
N GLU A 207 12.38 -31.34 -6.27
CA GLU A 207 13.17 -30.52 -5.37
C GLU A 207 14.64 -30.54 -5.81
N LEU A 208 15.21 -29.37 -5.97
CA LEU A 208 16.60 -29.16 -6.37
C LEU A 208 17.30 -28.42 -5.24
N PRO A 209 17.96 -29.13 -4.32
CA PRO A 209 18.68 -28.51 -3.23
C PRO A 209 19.98 -27.89 -3.73
N ASP A 210 20.43 -26.83 -3.07
CA ASP A 210 21.73 -26.18 -3.25
C ASP A 210 22.05 -25.80 -4.71
N VAL A 211 21.07 -25.24 -5.44
CA VAL A 211 21.31 -24.68 -6.77
C VAL A 211 22.23 -23.47 -6.65
N GLN A 212 23.34 -23.49 -7.40
CA GLN A 212 24.40 -22.50 -7.34
C GLN A 212 24.33 -21.54 -8.51
N PHE A 213 24.72 -20.30 -8.26
CA PHE A 213 24.71 -19.24 -9.26
C PHE A 213 26.09 -18.66 -9.48
N ASP A 214 26.41 -18.33 -10.73
CA ASP A 214 27.63 -17.62 -11.09
C ASP A 214 27.61 -16.20 -10.52
N THR A 215 28.82 -15.68 -10.30
CA THR A 215 28.98 -14.30 -9.81
C THR A 215 29.94 -13.53 -10.72
N TRP A 216 29.74 -12.23 -10.81
CA TRP A 216 30.66 -11.33 -11.47
C TRP A 216 30.89 -10.09 -10.59
N THR A 217 32.06 -9.47 -10.73
CA THR A 217 32.40 -8.28 -9.95
C THR A 217 32.39 -7.06 -10.86
N ASP A 218 31.75 -6.00 -10.45
CA ASP A 218 31.72 -4.75 -11.19
C ASP A 218 33.01 -3.92 -11.00
N GLU A 219 33.10 -2.79 -11.69
CA GLU A 219 34.25 -1.88 -11.61
C GLU A 219 34.42 -1.25 -10.21
N ALA A 220 33.38 -1.19 -9.40
CA ALA A 220 33.40 -0.72 -8.03
C ALA A 220 33.81 -1.79 -7.01
N GLY A 221 34.06 -3.03 -7.47
CA GLY A 221 34.41 -4.17 -6.63
C GLY A 221 33.22 -4.85 -5.97
N GLN A 222 31.97 -4.53 -6.37
CA GLN A 222 30.79 -5.18 -5.86
C GLN A 222 30.53 -6.50 -6.61
N VAL A 223 30.20 -7.55 -5.84
CA VAL A 223 29.90 -8.87 -6.39
C VAL A 223 28.42 -8.97 -6.68
N HIS A 224 28.08 -9.31 -7.91
CA HIS A 224 26.72 -9.51 -8.40
C HIS A 224 26.49 -10.96 -8.78
N MET A 225 25.27 -11.46 -8.56
CA MET A 225 24.85 -12.79 -8.99
C MET A 225 24.38 -12.75 -10.45
N SER A 226 24.80 -13.72 -11.25
CA SER A 226 24.25 -13.99 -12.57
C SER A 226 23.17 -15.06 -12.48
N LEU A 227 21.99 -14.82 -13.04
CA LEU A 227 20.91 -15.81 -13.01
C LEU A 227 21.25 -17.04 -13.87
N GLY A 228 21.99 -16.88 -14.99
CA GLY A 228 22.38 -17.97 -15.89
C GLY A 228 21.21 -18.66 -16.58
N PHE A 229 19.98 -18.12 -16.50
CA PHE A 229 18.80 -18.63 -17.21
C PHE A 229 17.87 -17.50 -17.65
N THR A 230 17.08 -17.79 -18.66
CA THR A 230 16.00 -16.92 -19.14
C THR A 230 14.66 -17.62 -19.04
N VAL A 231 13.56 -16.85 -19.01
CA VAL A 231 12.21 -17.38 -18.86
C VAL A 231 11.34 -17.05 -20.07
N TYR A 232 10.30 -17.87 -20.32
CA TYR A 232 9.34 -17.62 -21.39
C TYR A 232 8.57 -16.32 -21.17
N GLY A 233 8.21 -15.67 -22.28
CA GLY A 233 7.19 -14.63 -22.31
C GLY A 233 5.79 -15.25 -22.43
N LEU A 234 4.82 -14.74 -21.65
CA LEU A 234 3.41 -15.11 -21.77
C LEU A 234 2.65 -14.12 -22.65
N ALA A 235 1.77 -14.64 -23.51
CA ALA A 235 0.88 -13.81 -24.29
C ALA A 235 -0.06 -13.00 -23.37
N LYS A 236 -0.31 -11.74 -23.72
CA LYS A 236 -1.20 -10.82 -23.01
C LYS A 236 -2.67 -11.10 -23.30
N THR A 237 -3.13 -12.28 -22.97
CA THR A 237 -4.56 -12.56 -22.96
C THR A 237 -5.22 -11.90 -21.74
N PRO A 238 -6.51 -11.52 -21.79
CA PRO A 238 -7.21 -10.97 -20.63
C PRO A 238 -7.09 -11.86 -19.39
N ARG A 239 -7.12 -13.18 -19.56
CA ARG A 239 -6.95 -14.16 -18.49
C ARG A 239 -5.56 -14.08 -17.86
N ASN A 240 -4.51 -14.01 -18.68
CA ASN A 240 -3.14 -13.95 -18.18
C ASN A 240 -2.86 -12.63 -17.46
N VAL A 241 -3.34 -11.50 -18.04
CA VAL A 241 -3.20 -10.17 -17.41
C VAL A 241 -3.91 -10.14 -16.05
N LEU A 242 -5.14 -10.64 -15.98
CA LEU A 242 -5.91 -10.67 -14.72
C LEU A 242 -5.22 -11.53 -13.66
N ARG A 243 -4.72 -12.72 -14.06
CA ARG A 243 -3.98 -13.63 -13.18
C ARG A 243 -2.69 -13.00 -12.68
N GLU A 244 -1.93 -12.36 -13.58
CA GLU A 244 -0.66 -11.74 -13.24
C GLU A 244 -0.85 -10.52 -12.35
N ALA A 245 -1.88 -9.70 -12.57
CA ALA A 245 -2.23 -8.60 -11.67
C ALA A 245 -2.56 -9.10 -10.25
N GLY A 246 -3.37 -10.16 -10.14
CA GLY A 246 -3.68 -10.78 -8.85
C GLY A 246 -2.44 -11.37 -8.15
N ASN A 247 -1.60 -12.07 -8.90
CA ASN A 247 -0.34 -12.62 -8.39
C ASN A 247 0.65 -11.51 -7.96
N SER A 248 0.70 -10.41 -8.70
CA SER A 248 1.52 -9.24 -8.35
C SER A 248 1.05 -8.58 -7.06
N MET A 249 -0.26 -8.53 -6.79
CA MET A 249 -0.76 -8.07 -5.49
C MET A 249 -0.31 -8.97 -4.34
N LEU A 250 -0.34 -10.30 -4.53
CA LEU A 250 0.16 -11.25 -3.53
C LEU A 250 1.67 -11.08 -3.31
N TYR A 251 2.43 -10.85 -4.38
CA TYR A 251 3.85 -10.56 -4.33
C TYR A 251 4.15 -9.29 -3.51
N TYR A 252 3.50 -8.16 -3.82
CA TYR A 252 3.68 -6.92 -3.05
C TYR A 252 3.26 -7.09 -1.59
N GLY A 253 2.13 -7.75 -1.35
CA GLY A 253 1.69 -8.06 0.01
C GLY A 253 2.74 -8.84 0.79
N ARG A 254 3.31 -9.87 0.17
CA ARG A 254 4.37 -10.68 0.77
C ARG A 254 5.62 -9.88 1.09
N ILE A 255 6.10 -9.04 0.16
CA ILE A 255 7.25 -8.17 0.40
C ILE A 255 7.01 -7.30 1.63
N ILE A 256 5.86 -6.63 1.69
CA ILE A 256 5.52 -5.72 2.79
C ILE A 256 5.50 -6.46 4.13
N PHE A 257 4.82 -7.62 4.20
CA PHE A 257 4.79 -8.42 5.43
C PHE A 257 6.16 -8.98 5.81
N THR A 258 6.98 -9.37 4.82
CA THR A 258 8.34 -9.87 5.08
C THR A 258 9.22 -8.76 5.59
N SER A 259 9.20 -7.58 4.96
CA SER A 259 9.97 -6.41 5.41
C SER A 259 9.58 -5.97 6.82
N LEU A 260 8.28 -5.95 7.12
CA LEU A 260 7.79 -5.64 8.47
C LEU A 260 8.25 -6.69 9.49
N ALA A 261 8.19 -7.97 9.14
CA ALA A 261 8.64 -9.05 10.01
C ALA A 261 10.17 -9.01 10.24
N ASP A 262 10.95 -8.68 9.20
CA ASP A 262 12.40 -8.57 9.30
C ASP A 262 12.80 -7.35 10.15
N LEU A 263 12.07 -6.24 10.04
CA LEU A 263 12.24 -5.08 10.92
C LEU A 263 11.96 -5.44 12.39
N LEU A 264 10.83 -6.10 12.66
CA LEU A 264 10.46 -6.50 14.02
C LEU A 264 11.41 -7.54 14.64
N ARG A 265 12.05 -8.38 13.80
CA ARG A 265 13.05 -9.37 14.23
C ARG A 265 14.47 -8.80 14.32
N GLY A 266 14.66 -7.53 13.98
CA GLY A 266 15.97 -6.88 13.96
C GLY A 266 16.90 -7.38 12.84
N ARG A 267 16.37 -8.04 11.81
CA ARG A 267 17.14 -8.45 10.62
C ARG A 267 17.39 -7.28 9.68
N GLU A 268 16.45 -6.32 9.66
CA GLU A 268 16.59 -5.06 8.97
C GLU A 268 16.87 -3.95 9.97
N SER A 269 17.79 -3.04 9.61
CA SER A 269 18.08 -1.89 10.45
C SER A 269 16.95 -0.85 10.35
N ILE A 270 16.54 -0.30 11.49
CA ILE A 270 15.62 0.84 11.54
C ILE A 270 16.16 2.03 10.71
N ASN A 271 17.48 2.14 10.59
CA ASN A 271 18.12 3.14 9.74
C ASN A 271 17.78 2.99 8.25
N ASN A 272 17.34 1.81 7.80
CA ASN A 272 16.95 1.57 6.41
C ASN A 272 15.51 2.00 6.11
N LEU A 273 14.74 2.41 7.12
CA LEU A 273 13.41 2.95 6.88
C LEU A 273 13.48 4.26 6.10
N SER A 274 12.72 4.33 5.03
CA SER A 274 12.51 5.57 4.29
C SER A 274 11.41 6.39 4.96
N GLY A 275 11.72 7.61 5.29
CA GLY A 275 10.75 8.60 5.76
C GLY A 275 10.08 9.34 4.59
N PRO A 276 9.31 10.38 4.88
CA PRO A 276 8.61 11.17 3.86
C PRO A 276 9.53 11.73 2.77
N VAL A 277 10.74 12.15 3.11
CA VAL A 277 11.71 12.70 2.16
C VAL A 277 12.23 11.61 1.23
N GLY A 278 12.56 10.43 1.76
CA GLY A 278 12.99 9.28 0.96
C GLY A 278 11.91 8.80 0.01
N ILE A 279 10.65 8.74 0.46
CA ILE A 279 9.50 8.37 -0.38
C ILE A 279 9.32 9.37 -1.53
N VAL A 280 9.36 10.68 -1.25
CA VAL A 280 9.25 11.72 -2.28
C VAL A 280 10.41 11.62 -3.29
N THR A 281 11.63 11.35 -2.83
CA THR A 281 12.80 11.14 -3.69
C THR A 281 12.60 9.90 -4.57
N ALA A 282 12.15 8.78 -4.02
CA ALA A 282 11.88 7.56 -4.78
C ALA A 282 10.78 7.74 -5.84
N ILE A 283 9.69 8.47 -5.51
CA ILE A 283 8.66 8.84 -6.49
C ILE A 283 9.27 9.71 -7.60
N GLY A 284 10.13 10.65 -7.24
CA GLY A 284 10.83 11.50 -8.20
C GLY A 284 11.71 10.66 -9.14
N GLN A 285 12.50 9.74 -8.62
CA GLN A 285 13.32 8.84 -9.43
C GLN A 285 12.44 7.98 -10.36
N ALA A 286 11.39 7.36 -9.85
CA ALA A 286 10.43 6.61 -10.66
C ALA A 286 9.85 7.47 -11.79
N ALA A 287 9.43 8.69 -11.51
CA ALA A 287 8.93 9.61 -12.54
C ALA A 287 9.99 9.99 -13.58
N SER A 288 11.30 9.94 -13.24
CA SER A 288 12.37 10.20 -14.20
C SER A 288 12.63 9.07 -15.17
N TYR A 289 12.33 7.83 -14.78
CA TYR A 289 12.45 6.67 -15.65
C TYR A 289 11.26 6.54 -16.61
N GLY A 290 10.08 7.01 -16.19
CA GLY A 290 8.91 7.02 -17.06
C GLY A 290 7.59 6.89 -16.29
N TRP A 291 6.49 6.97 -17.05
CA TRP A 291 5.16 6.87 -16.46
C TRP A 291 4.86 5.45 -15.94
N GLN A 292 5.49 4.41 -16.52
CA GLN A 292 5.33 3.03 -16.07
C GLN A 292 5.89 2.85 -14.66
N ASP A 293 7.10 3.36 -14.41
CA ASP A 293 7.75 3.28 -13.09
C ASP A 293 7.00 4.11 -12.06
N LEU A 294 6.47 5.28 -12.45
CA LEU A 294 5.62 6.09 -11.58
C LEU A 294 4.32 5.35 -11.19
N LEU A 295 3.67 4.68 -12.14
CA LEU A 295 2.49 3.86 -11.84
C LEU A 295 2.85 2.62 -11.01
N GLN A 296 4.00 2.01 -11.23
CA GLN A 296 4.48 0.91 -10.40
C GLN A 296 4.70 1.37 -8.95
N MET A 297 5.28 2.56 -8.76
CA MET A 297 5.41 3.18 -7.44
C MET A 297 4.05 3.48 -6.81
N LEU A 298 3.09 3.99 -7.59
CA LEU A 298 1.71 4.20 -7.14
C LEU A 298 1.06 2.88 -6.68
N ALA A 299 1.22 1.78 -7.44
CA ALA A 299 0.70 0.48 -7.06
C ALA A 299 1.33 -0.01 -5.74
N LEU A 300 2.65 0.10 -5.61
CA LEU A 300 3.36 -0.29 -4.38
C LEU A 300 2.88 0.53 -3.17
N ILE A 301 2.81 1.85 -3.29
CA ILE A 301 2.42 2.74 -2.18
C ILE A 301 0.97 2.50 -1.77
N THR A 302 0.05 2.36 -2.73
CA THR A 302 -1.37 2.17 -2.40
C THR A 302 -1.62 0.79 -1.76
N ILE A 303 -0.97 -0.28 -2.22
CA ILE A 303 -1.06 -1.61 -1.60
C ILE A 303 -0.45 -1.59 -0.20
N ASN A 304 0.72 -0.93 -0.04
CA ASN A 304 1.36 -0.76 1.26
C ASN A 304 0.45 -0.04 2.25
N LEU A 305 -0.14 1.10 1.85
CA LEU A 305 -1.08 1.84 2.70
C LEU A 305 -2.32 1.00 3.05
N GLY A 306 -2.86 0.23 2.08
CA GLY A 306 -3.96 -0.70 2.34
C GLY A 306 -3.62 -1.74 3.40
N ILE A 307 -2.43 -2.33 3.34
CA ILE A 307 -1.96 -3.31 4.34
C ILE A 307 -1.73 -2.63 5.70
N LEU A 308 -0.99 -1.52 5.73
CA LEU A 308 -0.68 -0.82 6.98
C LEU A 308 -1.94 -0.36 7.69
N ASN A 309 -2.93 0.18 6.96
CA ASN A 309 -4.19 0.62 7.54
C ASN A 309 -5.05 -0.53 8.11
N LEU A 310 -4.82 -1.78 7.69
CA LEU A 310 -5.48 -2.94 8.29
C LEU A 310 -4.72 -3.53 9.49
N LEU A 311 -3.51 -3.05 9.79
CA LEU A 311 -2.80 -3.51 10.99
C LEU A 311 -3.58 -3.13 12.26
N PRO A 312 -3.54 -4.00 13.29
CA PRO A 312 -4.22 -3.73 14.58
C PRO A 312 -3.47 -2.66 15.40
N PHE A 313 -3.35 -1.47 14.83
CA PHE A 313 -2.64 -0.35 15.44
C PHE A 313 -3.61 0.80 15.73
N PRO A 314 -3.72 1.29 16.98
CA PRO A 314 -4.80 2.19 17.42
C PRO A 314 -4.93 3.51 16.65
N ALA A 315 -3.87 3.98 16.00
CA ALA A 315 -3.88 5.20 15.18
C ALA A 315 -4.37 4.97 13.73
N LEU A 316 -4.62 3.73 13.33
CA LEU A 316 -5.03 3.32 11.98
C LEU A 316 -6.43 2.72 12.00
N ASP A 317 -7.05 2.58 10.83
CA ASP A 317 -8.40 2.00 10.71
C ASP A 317 -8.50 0.59 11.29
N GLY A 318 -7.46 -0.23 11.10
CA GLY A 318 -7.37 -1.57 11.69
C GLY A 318 -7.45 -1.57 13.21
N GLY A 319 -6.94 -0.54 13.88
CA GLY A 319 -7.12 -0.36 15.32
C GLY A 319 -8.58 -0.12 15.70
N LYS A 320 -9.29 0.73 14.95
CA LYS A 320 -10.73 0.95 15.13
C LYS A 320 -11.52 -0.35 14.90
N VAL A 321 -11.14 -1.14 13.88
CA VAL A 321 -11.75 -2.48 13.62
C VAL A 321 -11.55 -3.41 14.80
N VAL A 322 -10.39 -3.42 15.46
CA VAL A 322 -10.15 -4.23 16.66
C VAL A 322 -11.06 -3.79 17.81
N PHE A 323 -11.21 -2.50 18.08
CA PHE A 323 -12.12 -2.00 19.11
C PHE A 323 -13.56 -2.40 18.82
N LEU A 324 -14.01 -2.29 17.57
CA LEU A 324 -15.34 -2.72 17.14
C LEU A 324 -15.53 -4.25 17.23
N ALA A 325 -14.48 -5.03 16.94
CA ALA A 325 -14.53 -6.48 17.10
C ALA A 325 -14.68 -6.87 18.58
N ILE A 326 -13.97 -6.21 19.49
CA ILE A 326 -14.14 -6.40 20.94
C ILE A 326 -15.57 -6.09 21.35
N GLU A 327 -16.12 -4.95 20.90
CA GLU A 327 -17.52 -4.56 21.15
C GLU A 327 -18.50 -5.62 20.63
N GLY A 328 -18.30 -6.13 19.42
CA GLY A 328 -19.16 -7.15 18.81
C GLY A 328 -19.15 -8.49 19.56
N ILE A 329 -18.01 -8.86 20.16
CA ILE A 329 -17.85 -10.10 20.94
C ILE A 329 -18.39 -9.95 22.37
N THR A 330 -18.07 -8.82 23.02
CA THR A 330 -18.39 -8.60 24.45
C THR A 330 -19.76 -7.96 24.66
N GLY A 331 -20.36 -7.38 23.62
CA GLY A 331 -21.58 -6.59 23.71
C GLY A 331 -21.41 -5.22 24.37
N HIS A 332 -20.18 -4.80 24.66
CA HIS A 332 -19.87 -3.52 25.31
C HIS A 332 -18.75 -2.81 24.55
N ALA A 333 -18.94 -1.52 24.30
CA ALA A 333 -17.93 -0.69 23.69
C ALA A 333 -16.69 -0.56 24.60
N VAL A 334 -15.50 -0.55 24.01
CA VAL A 334 -14.27 -0.23 24.76
C VAL A 334 -14.38 1.20 25.31
N PRO A 335 -14.04 1.46 26.57
CA PRO A 335 -14.16 2.80 27.15
C PRO A 335 -13.42 3.87 26.33
N GLU A 336 -14.08 4.99 26.02
CA GLU A 336 -13.54 6.10 25.21
C GLU A 336 -12.19 6.60 25.71
N LYS A 337 -12.02 6.73 27.04
CA LYS A 337 -10.75 7.14 27.65
C LYS A 337 -9.60 6.18 27.32
N LEU A 338 -9.88 4.88 27.26
CA LEU A 338 -8.88 3.88 26.91
C LEU A 338 -8.56 3.95 25.42
N GLN A 339 -9.57 4.02 24.54
CA GLN A 339 -9.38 4.19 23.11
C GLN A 339 -8.56 5.45 22.81
N GLY A 340 -8.95 6.59 23.37
CA GLY A 340 -8.26 7.86 23.19
C GLY A 340 -6.80 7.81 23.68
N SER A 341 -6.55 7.24 24.86
CA SER A 341 -5.19 7.12 25.39
C SER A 341 -4.29 6.24 24.51
N LEU A 342 -4.81 5.10 24.06
CA LEU A 342 -4.07 4.20 23.16
C LEU A 342 -3.81 4.87 21.80
N THR A 343 -4.77 5.59 21.26
CA THR A 343 -4.64 6.32 20.00
C THR A 343 -3.60 7.42 20.10
N VAL A 344 -3.60 8.23 21.18
CA VAL A 344 -2.60 9.27 21.41
C VAL A 344 -1.20 8.68 21.56
N ALA A 345 -1.04 7.60 22.31
CA ALA A 345 0.25 6.91 22.45
C ALA A 345 0.74 6.35 21.11
N ALA A 346 -0.15 5.76 20.31
CA ALA A 346 0.17 5.25 18.98
C ALA A 346 0.58 6.37 18.01
N PHE A 347 -0.12 7.51 18.01
CA PHE A 347 0.28 8.68 17.23
C PHE A 347 1.64 9.21 17.65
N ALA A 348 1.91 9.33 18.95
CA ALA A 348 3.21 9.78 19.46
C ALA A 348 4.36 8.87 18.97
N LEU A 349 4.14 7.55 18.99
CA LEU A 349 5.10 6.58 18.45
C LEU A 349 5.32 6.76 16.93
N LEU A 350 4.23 6.88 16.14
CA LEU A 350 4.33 7.10 14.69
C LEU A 350 5.04 8.41 14.36
N PHE A 351 4.71 9.51 15.04
CA PHE A 351 5.39 10.78 14.85
C PHE A 351 6.87 10.70 15.19
N GLY A 352 7.22 10.02 16.29
CA GLY A 352 8.62 9.76 16.64
C GLY A 352 9.36 8.99 15.55
N LEU A 353 8.73 7.96 14.99
CA LEU A 353 9.29 7.17 13.90
C LEU A 353 9.44 7.99 12.61
N ILE A 354 8.44 8.81 12.27
CA ILE A 354 8.49 9.69 11.10
C ILE A 354 9.64 10.70 11.23
N ILE A 355 9.80 11.33 12.40
CA ILE A 355 10.90 12.28 12.66
C ILE A 355 12.25 11.59 12.52
N PHE A 356 12.39 10.40 13.11
CA PHE A 356 13.62 9.61 13.03
C PHE A 356 13.94 9.22 11.58
N ALA A 357 12.97 8.69 10.83
CA ALA A 357 13.16 8.31 9.45
C ALA A 357 13.49 9.52 8.56
N THR A 358 12.82 10.67 8.78
CA THR A 358 13.11 11.93 8.08
C THR A 358 14.54 12.40 8.35
N TYR A 359 15.01 12.30 9.59
CA TYR A 359 16.37 12.62 9.95
C TYR A 359 17.38 11.74 9.19
N ASN A 360 17.14 10.43 9.12
CA ASN A 360 17.99 9.51 8.37
C ASN A 360 17.97 9.80 6.87
N ASP A 361 16.80 10.12 6.29
CA ASP A 361 16.69 10.50 4.87
C ASP A 361 17.57 11.71 4.56
N ILE A 362 17.53 12.75 5.41
CA ILE A 362 18.32 13.98 5.22
C ILE A 362 19.83 13.67 5.32
N ILE A 363 20.25 12.84 6.28
CA ILE A 363 21.65 12.42 6.38
C ILE A 363 22.09 11.70 5.10
N ARG A 364 21.31 10.74 4.60
CA ARG A 364 21.62 10.00 3.38
C ARG A 364 21.76 10.94 2.17
N LEU A 365 20.84 11.91 2.03
CA LEU A 365 20.93 12.92 0.97
C LEU A 365 22.21 13.76 1.05
N ILE A 366 22.66 14.14 2.25
CA ILE A 366 23.86 14.94 2.46
C ILE A 366 25.13 14.11 2.22
N THR A 367 25.14 12.85 2.64
CA THR A 367 26.31 11.95 2.53
C THR A 367 26.43 11.28 1.16
N GLY A 368 25.43 11.43 0.28
CA GLY A 368 25.41 10.76 -1.02
C GLY A 368 25.23 9.24 -0.93
N ALA A 369 24.75 8.74 0.19
CA ALA A 369 24.49 7.30 0.44
C ALA A 369 23.08 6.87 -0.05
N VAL A 370 22.62 7.50 -1.16
CA VAL A 370 21.33 7.20 -1.81
C VAL A 370 21.57 6.42 -3.09
#